data_ca2784add6b6b8e681627db9e3fcaf33
#
_entry.id   ca2784add6b6b8e681627db9e3fcaf33
#
_cell.length_a   1.000
_cell.length_b   1.000
_cell.length_c   1.000
_cell.angle_alpha   90.00
_cell.angle_beta   90.00
_cell.angle_gamma   90.00
#
_symmetry.space_group_name_H-M   'P 1'
#
loop_
_entity.id
_entity.type
_entity.pdbx_description
1 polymer ?
#
loop_
_entity_poly.entity_id
_entity_poly.type
_entity_poly.pdbx_seq_one_letter_code
_entity_poly.pdbx_strand_id
1 'polypeptide(L)'
;MSNTAGHEVSRAEYWQQRYEQGYTGWDMRGISPPLKAYFDQLKCRDLRILIPGAGNAYEAAYLHQAGFSQVYVLDFAEAPLHRFAEQHPGFPAGHLLHADFFAWQGEPFDLIVEQTFLCAIDPARRPEYAAKMHGLLKTGGRLVGVLFDCEFDNGPPFSGSRAEYETLFAPHFAFAAFETCHNSAAPRAGRELFVNLIKK
;
A
#
# COMPACT_ATOMS: atom_id res chain seq x y z
N MET A 1 -8.16 26.86 9.00
CA MET A 1 -6.89 26.85 8.23
C MET A 1 -7.07 25.82 7.16
N SER A 2 -7.01 26.19 5.89
CA SER A 2 -7.24 25.27 4.75
C SER A 2 -6.15 24.21 4.74
N ASN A 3 -6.54 22.94 4.60
CA ASN A 3 -5.67 21.78 4.57
C ASN A 3 -4.85 21.75 3.26
N THR A 4 -3.87 22.65 3.15
CA THR A 4 -3.04 22.82 1.94
C THR A 4 -2.22 21.54 1.66
N ALA A 5 -1.74 20.86 2.71
CA ALA A 5 -0.94 19.65 2.58
C ALA A 5 -1.75 18.48 1.99
N GLY A 6 -3.00 18.28 2.40
CA GLY A 6 -3.87 17.24 1.86
C GLY A 6 -4.15 17.42 0.37
N HIS A 7 -4.27 18.66 -0.08
CA HIS A 7 -4.50 18.95 -1.50
C HIS A 7 -3.25 18.71 -2.37
N GLU A 8 -2.07 18.97 -1.85
CA GLU A 8 -0.81 18.74 -2.58
C GLU A 8 -0.52 17.26 -2.80
N VAL A 9 -0.71 16.40 -1.78
CA VAL A 9 -0.44 14.95 -1.87
C VAL A 9 -1.38 14.22 -2.82
N SER A 10 -2.51 14.83 -3.20
CA SER A 10 -3.44 14.28 -4.18
C SER A 10 -2.99 14.50 -5.63
N ARG A 11 -1.83 15.13 -5.86
CA ARG A 11 -1.29 15.43 -7.19
C ARG A 11 -0.09 14.55 -7.51
N ALA A 12 -0.08 13.96 -8.70
CA ALA A 12 1.02 13.11 -9.15
C ALA A 12 2.36 13.87 -9.18
N GLU A 13 2.34 15.15 -9.57
CA GLU A 13 3.54 15.98 -9.66
C GLU A 13 4.26 16.14 -8.32
N TYR A 14 3.52 16.20 -7.22
CA TYR A 14 4.10 16.29 -5.87
C TYR A 14 4.99 15.08 -5.56
N TRP A 15 4.50 13.86 -5.87
CA TRP A 15 5.25 12.63 -5.63
C TRP A 15 6.35 12.44 -6.66
N GLN A 16 6.09 12.75 -7.92
CA GLN A 16 7.08 12.71 -9.00
C GLN A 16 8.34 13.50 -8.63
N GLN A 17 8.17 14.75 -8.19
CA GLN A 17 9.28 15.60 -7.76
C GLN A 17 10.06 15.02 -6.57
N ARG A 18 9.36 14.42 -5.58
CA ARG A 18 10.02 13.79 -4.42
C ARG A 18 10.89 12.61 -4.83
N TYR A 19 10.42 11.78 -5.76
CA TYR A 19 11.21 10.67 -6.29
C TYR A 19 12.40 11.15 -7.11
N GLU A 20 12.25 12.16 -7.94
CA GLU A 20 13.32 12.75 -8.75
C GLU A 20 14.39 13.42 -7.89
N GLN A 21 13.98 14.09 -6.82
CA GLN A 21 14.90 14.79 -5.89
C GLN A 21 15.50 13.87 -4.81
N GLY A 22 15.05 12.60 -4.72
CA GLY A 22 15.50 11.66 -3.70
C GLY A 22 14.96 11.94 -2.29
N TYR A 23 13.91 12.75 -2.17
CA TYR A 23 13.23 13.01 -0.89
C TYR A 23 12.26 11.88 -0.54
N THR A 24 12.80 10.69 -0.28
CA THR A 24 12.07 9.45 -0.02
C THR A 24 12.27 8.94 1.41
N GLY A 25 12.06 9.81 2.40
CA GLY A 25 12.26 9.49 3.82
C GLY A 25 11.43 8.32 4.35
N TRP A 26 10.39 7.91 3.63
CA TRP A 26 9.58 6.71 3.93
C TRP A 26 10.23 5.41 3.47
N ASP A 27 11.26 5.48 2.60
CA ASP A 27 11.90 4.31 2.01
C ASP A 27 12.72 3.55 3.05
N MET A 28 12.33 2.30 3.30
CA MET A 28 13.03 1.38 4.20
C MET A 28 14.18 0.63 3.52
N ARG A 29 14.41 0.85 2.24
CA ARG A 29 15.42 0.18 1.41
C ARG A 29 15.29 -1.34 1.38
N GLY A 30 14.06 -1.85 1.51
CA GLY A 30 13.76 -3.27 1.47
C GLY A 30 12.31 -3.57 1.82
N ILE A 31 11.96 -4.84 1.65
CA ILE A 31 10.62 -5.34 1.97
C ILE A 31 10.29 -5.16 3.47
N SER A 32 9.06 -4.81 3.75
CA SER A 32 8.51 -4.76 5.10
C SER A 32 8.57 -6.14 5.77
N PRO A 33 9.25 -6.31 6.93
CA PRO A 33 9.39 -7.62 7.56
C PRO A 33 8.05 -8.28 7.90
N PRO A 34 7.01 -7.59 8.40
CA PRO A 34 5.68 -8.18 8.61
C PRO A 34 5.05 -8.69 7.32
N LEU A 35 5.15 -7.93 6.22
CA LEU A 35 4.61 -8.35 4.93
C LEU A 35 5.38 -9.54 4.36
N LYS A 36 6.71 -9.54 4.49
CA LYS A 36 7.51 -10.71 4.12
C LYS A 36 7.05 -11.97 4.86
N ALA A 37 6.89 -11.88 6.18
CA ALA A 37 6.44 -13.01 7.00
C ALA A 37 5.05 -13.50 6.60
N TYR A 38 4.17 -12.60 6.16
CA TYR A 38 2.86 -12.96 5.61
C TYR A 38 2.98 -13.65 4.25
N PHE A 39 3.78 -13.12 3.33
CA PHE A 39 3.96 -13.69 1.98
C PHE A 39 4.58 -15.08 2.01
N ASP A 40 5.50 -15.34 2.94
CA ASP A 40 6.14 -16.65 3.11
C ASP A 40 5.13 -17.78 3.46
N GLN A 41 3.96 -17.43 4.00
CA GLN A 41 2.89 -18.36 4.34
C GLN A 41 1.93 -18.64 3.17
N LEU A 42 1.95 -17.82 2.11
CA LEU A 42 1.08 -17.96 0.96
C LEU A 42 1.51 -19.18 0.12
N LYS A 43 0.61 -20.13 -0.06
CA LYS A 43 0.87 -21.37 -0.82
C LYS A 43 0.47 -21.27 -2.30
N CYS A 44 -0.62 -20.54 -2.60
CA CYS A 44 -1.09 -20.36 -3.96
C CYS A 44 -0.28 -19.25 -4.64
N ARG A 45 0.41 -19.56 -5.74
CA ARG A 45 1.23 -18.61 -6.49
C ARG A 45 0.47 -17.89 -7.61
N ASP A 46 -0.75 -18.31 -7.88
CA ASP A 46 -1.62 -17.73 -8.92
C ASP A 46 -2.57 -16.64 -8.39
N LEU A 47 -2.38 -16.23 -7.13
CA LEU A 47 -3.13 -15.11 -6.57
C LEU A 47 -2.89 -13.84 -7.37
N ARG A 48 -3.98 -13.16 -7.75
CA ARG A 48 -3.92 -11.85 -8.35
C ARG A 48 -3.73 -10.80 -7.26
N ILE A 49 -2.57 -10.16 -7.22
CA ILE A 49 -2.13 -9.29 -6.12
C ILE A 49 -1.93 -7.87 -6.63
N LEU A 50 -2.49 -6.87 -5.93
CA LEU A 50 -2.27 -5.46 -6.20
C LEU A 50 -1.46 -4.82 -5.07
N ILE A 51 -0.49 -3.98 -5.44
CA ILE A 51 0.27 -3.12 -4.53
C ILE A 51 0.10 -1.68 -5.00
N PRO A 52 -0.88 -0.93 -4.45
CA PRO A 52 -1.11 0.45 -4.83
C PRO A 52 -0.20 1.41 -4.08
N GLY A 53 0.14 2.54 -4.71
CA GLY A 53 1.07 3.53 -4.15
C GLY A 53 2.43 2.92 -3.83
N ALA A 54 2.88 2.03 -4.72
CA ALA A 54 3.93 1.07 -4.40
C ALA A 54 5.33 1.69 -4.29
N GLY A 55 5.55 2.89 -4.79
CA GLY A 55 6.86 3.53 -4.76
C GLY A 55 7.94 2.63 -5.33
N ASN A 56 8.98 2.31 -4.53
CA ASN A 56 10.07 1.41 -4.94
C ASN A 56 9.65 -0.08 -5.05
N ALA A 57 8.43 -0.43 -4.67
CA ALA A 57 7.78 -1.73 -4.89
C ALA A 57 8.57 -2.98 -4.44
N TYR A 58 9.27 -2.90 -3.31
CA TYR A 58 10.04 -4.03 -2.77
C TYR A 58 9.20 -5.29 -2.54
N GLU A 59 7.95 -5.11 -2.13
CA GLU A 59 6.97 -6.18 -1.96
C GLU A 59 6.67 -6.89 -3.28
N ALA A 60 6.55 -6.13 -4.38
CA ALA A 60 6.33 -6.69 -5.71
C ALA A 60 7.54 -7.47 -6.20
N ALA A 61 8.75 -6.94 -6.01
CA ALA A 61 9.98 -7.61 -6.36
C ALA A 61 10.11 -8.95 -5.60
N TYR A 62 9.83 -8.94 -4.30
CA TYR A 62 9.86 -10.14 -3.47
C TYR A 62 8.86 -11.20 -3.94
N LEU A 63 7.60 -10.81 -4.14
CA LEU A 63 6.55 -11.72 -4.59
C LEU A 63 6.88 -12.32 -5.97
N HIS A 64 7.35 -11.51 -6.90
CA HIS A 64 7.76 -11.97 -8.23
C HIS A 64 8.90 -12.98 -8.14
N GLN A 65 9.95 -12.70 -7.36
CA GLN A 65 11.06 -13.63 -7.12
C GLN A 65 10.62 -14.93 -6.41
N ALA A 66 9.59 -14.86 -5.57
CA ALA A 66 8.97 -16.02 -4.93
C ALA A 66 8.05 -16.82 -5.86
N GLY A 67 7.93 -16.45 -7.14
CA GLY A 67 7.18 -17.17 -8.17
C GLY A 67 5.70 -16.81 -8.28
N PHE A 68 5.26 -15.68 -7.71
CA PHE A 68 3.91 -15.17 -7.97
C PHE A 68 3.85 -14.54 -9.36
N SER A 69 2.98 -15.05 -10.23
CA SER A 69 2.89 -14.64 -11.63
C SER A 69 1.95 -13.45 -11.88
N GLN A 70 1.04 -13.16 -10.95
CA GLN A 70 -0.02 -12.16 -11.10
C GLN A 70 0.12 -11.01 -10.09
N VAL A 71 1.32 -10.41 -10.01
CA VAL A 71 1.61 -9.26 -9.15
C VAL A 71 1.50 -7.98 -9.97
N TYR A 72 0.69 -7.04 -9.51
CA TYR A 72 0.45 -5.75 -10.15
C TYR A 72 0.89 -4.61 -9.22
N VAL A 73 1.59 -3.66 -9.78
CA VAL A 73 2.07 -2.44 -9.12
C VAL A 73 1.30 -1.26 -9.68
N LEU A 74 0.72 -0.44 -8.83
CA LEU A 74 0.01 0.76 -9.26
C LEU A 74 0.60 1.98 -8.58
N ASP A 75 1.02 2.96 -9.35
CA ASP A 75 1.42 4.28 -8.86
C ASP A 75 1.00 5.35 -9.88
N PHE A 76 0.71 6.55 -9.42
CA PHE A 76 0.41 7.66 -10.32
C PHE A 76 1.65 8.52 -10.62
N ALA A 77 2.78 8.31 -9.92
CA ALA A 77 4.08 8.84 -10.27
C ALA A 77 4.80 7.87 -11.23
N GLU A 78 5.32 8.38 -12.32
CA GLU A 78 5.98 7.56 -13.33
C GLU A 78 7.40 7.14 -12.90
N ALA A 79 8.13 8.03 -12.21
CA ALA A 79 9.52 7.81 -11.85
C ALA A 79 9.78 6.52 -11.06
N PRO A 80 8.99 6.15 -10.01
CA PRO A 80 9.21 4.90 -9.30
C PRO A 80 8.92 3.67 -10.16
N LEU A 81 7.89 3.71 -11.02
CA LEU A 81 7.55 2.60 -11.93
C LEU A 81 8.67 2.36 -12.96
N HIS A 82 9.21 3.44 -13.53
CA HIS A 82 10.31 3.36 -14.49
C HIS A 82 11.55 2.75 -13.85
N ARG A 83 11.94 3.25 -12.67
CA ARG A 83 13.07 2.72 -11.91
C ARG A 83 12.89 1.24 -11.55
N PHE A 84 11.68 0.85 -11.14
CA PHE A 84 11.37 -0.54 -10.84
C PHE A 84 11.52 -1.43 -12.07
N ALA A 85 11.02 -1.00 -13.24
CA ALA A 85 11.15 -1.73 -14.51
C ALA A 85 12.62 -1.95 -14.91
N GLU A 86 13.46 -0.92 -14.75
CA GLU A 86 14.91 -1.00 -15.03
C GLU A 86 15.62 -2.00 -14.11
N GLN A 87 15.26 -2.01 -12.82
CA GLN A 87 15.86 -2.89 -11.81
C GLN A 87 15.34 -4.34 -11.92
N HIS A 88 14.16 -4.55 -12.47
CA HIS A 88 13.49 -5.84 -12.58
C HIS A 88 13.02 -6.13 -14.01
N PRO A 89 13.95 -6.30 -14.99
CA PRO A 89 13.59 -6.45 -16.40
C PRO A 89 12.77 -7.73 -16.71
N GLY A 90 12.75 -8.69 -15.77
CA GLY A 90 11.90 -9.88 -15.86
C GLY A 90 10.46 -9.68 -15.34
N PHE A 91 10.15 -8.55 -14.73
CA PHE A 91 8.79 -8.25 -14.27
C PHE A 91 7.90 -7.87 -15.46
N PRO A 92 6.67 -8.41 -15.58
CA PRO A 92 5.82 -8.13 -16.73
C PRO A 92 5.47 -6.65 -16.85
N ALA A 93 5.83 -6.02 -17.97
CA ALA A 93 5.58 -4.58 -18.17
C ALA A 93 4.09 -4.21 -18.07
N GLY A 94 3.18 -5.10 -18.53
CA GLY A 94 1.73 -4.90 -18.43
C GLY A 94 1.17 -4.96 -16.99
N HIS A 95 1.99 -5.32 -16.01
CA HIS A 95 1.63 -5.33 -14.59
C HIS A 95 2.08 -4.05 -13.84
N LEU A 96 2.77 -3.14 -14.53
CA LEU A 96 3.11 -1.81 -14.02
C LEU A 96 2.03 -0.82 -14.47
N LEU A 97 1.17 -0.43 -13.56
CA LEU A 97 -0.03 0.38 -13.84
C LEU A 97 0.27 1.84 -13.47
N HIS A 98 0.56 2.67 -14.48
CA HIS A 98 0.67 4.12 -14.29
C HIS A 98 -0.73 4.72 -14.30
N ALA A 99 -1.32 4.94 -13.12
CA ALA A 99 -2.69 5.41 -13.00
C ALA A 99 -2.98 6.02 -11.61
N ASP A 100 -3.99 6.89 -11.54
CA ASP A 100 -4.59 7.32 -10.27
C ASP A 100 -5.38 6.15 -9.66
N PHE A 101 -5.01 5.76 -8.45
CA PHE A 101 -5.66 4.69 -7.69
C PHE A 101 -7.18 4.88 -7.58
N PHE A 102 -7.64 6.09 -7.35
CA PHE A 102 -9.06 6.36 -7.16
C PHE A 102 -9.86 6.27 -8.46
N ALA A 103 -9.24 6.64 -9.58
CA ALA A 103 -9.86 6.58 -10.91
C ALA A 103 -9.72 5.21 -11.57
N TRP A 104 -8.65 4.45 -11.23
CA TRP A 104 -8.36 3.19 -11.90
C TRP A 104 -9.47 2.15 -11.72
N GLN A 105 -9.75 1.40 -12.79
CA GLN A 105 -10.70 0.29 -12.81
C GLN A 105 -10.05 -0.90 -13.51
N GLY A 106 -10.36 -2.10 -13.04
CA GLY A 106 -9.86 -3.33 -13.63
C GLY A 106 -10.43 -4.56 -12.95
N GLU A 107 -9.95 -5.72 -13.36
CA GLU A 107 -10.34 -7.00 -12.79
C GLU A 107 -10.01 -7.07 -11.29
N PRO A 108 -10.90 -7.64 -10.47
CA PRO A 108 -10.71 -7.69 -9.02
C PRO A 108 -9.55 -8.60 -8.61
N PHE A 109 -8.97 -8.32 -7.44
CA PHE A 109 -7.81 -8.97 -6.88
C PHE A 109 -8.18 -9.95 -5.75
N ASP A 110 -7.35 -10.98 -5.57
CA ASP A 110 -7.43 -11.90 -4.43
C ASP A 110 -6.82 -11.27 -3.18
N LEU A 111 -5.78 -10.46 -3.37
CA LEU A 111 -5.04 -9.79 -2.32
C LEU A 111 -4.69 -8.37 -2.74
N ILE A 112 -4.89 -7.40 -1.86
CA ILE A 112 -4.31 -6.06 -1.97
C ILE A 112 -3.35 -5.87 -0.80
N VAL A 113 -2.17 -5.33 -1.09
CA VAL A 113 -1.11 -5.11 -0.10
C VAL A 113 -1.02 -3.62 0.21
N GLU A 114 -1.11 -3.28 1.49
CA GLU A 114 -0.96 -1.92 2.01
C GLU A 114 0.41 -1.74 2.65
N GLN A 115 1.19 -0.82 2.12
CA GLN A 115 2.48 -0.42 2.69
C GLN A 115 2.69 1.07 2.50
N THR A 116 2.49 1.86 3.56
CA THR A 116 2.70 3.32 3.58
C THR A 116 1.92 4.12 2.52
N PHE A 117 0.82 3.58 2.02
CA PHE A 117 -0.04 4.26 1.05
C PHE A 117 -1.16 5.03 1.73
N LEU A 118 -1.92 4.43 2.67
CA LEU A 118 -2.99 5.11 3.40
C LEU A 118 -2.49 6.37 4.14
N CYS A 119 -1.31 6.30 4.73
CA CYS A 119 -0.71 7.44 5.43
C CYS A 119 -0.20 8.55 4.49
N ALA A 120 -0.12 8.28 3.20
CA ALA A 120 0.25 9.24 2.17
C ALA A 120 -0.97 9.95 1.55
N ILE A 121 -2.18 9.42 1.77
CA ILE A 121 -3.44 9.95 1.25
C ILE A 121 -3.98 11.03 2.20
N ASP A 122 -4.58 12.10 1.62
CA ASP A 122 -5.32 13.09 2.40
C ASP A 122 -6.32 12.39 3.33
N PRO A 123 -6.27 12.62 4.66
CA PRO A 123 -7.20 12.01 5.61
C PRO A 123 -8.68 12.17 5.25
N ALA A 124 -9.06 13.26 4.59
CA ALA A 124 -10.43 13.48 4.10
C ALA A 124 -10.87 12.44 3.05
N ARG A 125 -9.92 11.79 2.36
CA ARG A 125 -10.20 10.76 1.33
C ARG A 125 -10.12 9.32 1.86
N ARG A 126 -9.82 9.10 3.14
CA ARG A 126 -9.76 7.75 3.73
C ARG A 126 -11.04 6.93 3.59
N PRO A 127 -12.26 7.51 3.72
CA PRO A 127 -13.49 6.77 3.44
C PRO A 127 -13.58 6.31 1.97
N GLU A 128 -13.18 7.13 1.02
CA GLU A 128 -13.11 6.78 -0.39
C GLU A 128 -12.08 5.66 -0.64
N TYR A 129 -10.92 5.73 0.02
CA TYR A 129 -9.91 4.68 -0.01
C TYR A 129 -10.46 3.33 0.47
N ALA A 130 -11.13 3.27 1.62
CA ALA A 130 -11.67 2.03 2.17
C ALA A 130 -12.72 1.41 1.22
N ALA A 131 -13.62 2.24 0.67
CA ALA A 131 -14.60 1.80 -0.31
C ALA A 131 -13.93 1.31 -1.61
N LYS A 132 -12.88 2.00 -2.06
CA LYS A 132 -12.11 1.62 -3.26
C LYS A 132 -11.39 0.29 -3.07
N MET A 133 -10.70 0.09 -1.94
CA MET A 133 -10.05 -1.19 -1.60
C MET A 133 -11.05 -2.34 -1.59
N HIS A 134 -12.22 -2.13 -0.99
CA HIS A 134 -13.31 -3.11 -1.02
C HIS A 134 -13.77 -3.39 -2.45
N GLY A 135 -13.98 -2.36 -3.28
CA GLY A 135 -14.42 -2.50 -4.67
C GLY A 135 -13.45 -3.29 -5.54
N LEU A 136 -12.16 -3.16 -5.31
CA LEU A 136 -11.09 -3.81 -6.07
C LEU A 136 -10.82 -5.26 -5.65
N LEU A 137 -11.40 -5.74 -4.55
CA LEU A 137 -11.22 -7.12 -4.10
C LEU A 137 -12.32 -8.05 -4.62
N LYS A 138 -11.98 -9.30 -4.89
CA LYS A 138 -12.95 -10.39 -5.06
C LYS A 138 -13.69 -10.63 -3.73
N THR A 139 -14.86 -11.26 -3.78
CA THR A 139 -15.55 -11.74 -2.57
C THR A 139 -14.62 -12.68 -1.79
N GLY A 140 -14.44 -12.42 -0.49
CA GLY A 140 -13.49 -13.14 0.35
C GLY A 140 -12.02 -12.78 0.12
N GLY A 141 -11.72 -11.89 -0.82
CA GLY A 141 -10.39 -11.33 -1.02
C GLY A 141 -9.92 -10.52 0.20
N ARG A 142 -8.63 -10.24 0.29
CA ARG A 142 -8.00 -9.69 1.49
C ARG A 142 -7.26 -8.38 1.22
N LEU A 143 -7.42 -7.45 2.14
CA LEU A 143 -6.51 -6.32 2.29
C LEU A 143 -5.55 -6.64 3.45
N VAL A 144 -4.26 -6.74 3.16
CA VAL A 144 -3.23 -7.06 4.14
C VAL A 144 -2.16 -5.99 4.12
N GLY A 145 -1.78 -5.51 5.29
CA GLY A 145 -0.81 -4.42 5.33
C GLY A 145 -0.31 -4.07 6.71
N VAL A 146 0.47 -3.01 6.74
CA VAL A 146 0.90 -2.34 7.97
C VAL A 146 0.46 -0.87 7.93
N LEU A 147 -0.18 -0.43 9.00
CA LEU A 147 -0.71 0.92 9.16
C LEU A 147 -0.02 1.61 10.33
N PHE A 148 0.29 2.89 10.22
CA PHE A 148 0.82 3.64 11.36
C PHE A 148 -0.25 3.86 12.44
N ASP A 149 0.07 3.48 13.67
CA ASP A 149 -0.71 3.74 14.88
C ASP A 149 0.07 4.73 15.76
N CYS A 150 0.22 5.94 15.25
CA CYS A 150 1.00 6.99 15.91
C CYS A 150 0.70 8.37 15.30
N GLU A 151 1.13 9.40 16.00
CA GLU A 151 1.04 10.78 15.56
C GLU A 151 2.29 11.21 14.80
N PHE A 152 2.07 12.10 13.83
CA PHE A 152 3.08 12.86 13.10
C PHE A 152 2.71 14.34 13.14
N ASP A 153 3.69 15.22 13.30
CA ASP A 153 3.46 16.67 13.40
C ASP A 153 2.88 17.25 12.10
N ASN A 154 3.33 16.74 10.97
CA ASN A 154 2.91 17.16 9.64
C ASN A 154 2.84 15.94 8.72
N GLY A 155 1.94 15.95 7.75
CA GLY A 155 1.88 14.90 6.75
C GLY A 155 2.44 15.32 5.38
N PRO A 156 2.73 14.40 4.44
CA PRO A 156 2.79 12.95 4.65
C PRO A 156 4.09 12.49 5.36
N PRO A 157 4.07 11.42 6.15
CA PRO A 157 2.92 10.58 6.46
C PRO A 157 1.94 11.28 7.39
N PHE A 158 0.63 11.07 7.17
CA PHE A 158 -0.41 11.55 8.07
C PHE A 158 -0.61 10.56 9.23
N SER A 159 -0.89 11.12 10.42
CA SER A 159 -1.21 10.37 11.62
C SER A 159 -2.38 9.41 11.41
N GLY A 160 -2.42 8.36 12.21
CA GLY A 160 -3.54 7.43 12.23
C GLY A 160 -3.59 6.66 13.53
N SER A 161 -4.74 6.07 13.83
CA SER A 161 -4.94 5.32 15.06
C SER A 161 -5.79 4.06 14.83
N ARG A 162 -5.59 3.08 15.72
CA ARG A 162 -6.40 1.88 15.75
C ARG A 162 -7.92 2.18 15.70
N ALA A 163 -8.39 3.10 16.55
CA ALA A 163 -9.80 3.43 16.65
C ALA A 163 -10.37 4.05 15.36
N GLU A 164 -9.58 4.90 14.70
CA GLU A 164 -9.94 5.45 13.39
C GLU A 164 -10.08 4.35 12.35
N TYR A 165 -9.09 3.45 12.25
CA TYR A 165 -9.09 2.38 11.27
C TYR A 165 -10.18 1.34 11.51
N GLU A 166 -10.50 1.02 12.77
CA GLU A 166 -11.65 0.16 13.11
C GLU A 166 -12.94 0.76 12.57
N THR A 167 -13.18 2.05 12.79
CA THR A 167 -14.34 2.76 12.28
C THR A 167 -14.35 2.80 10.74
N LEU A 168 -13.19 3.05 10.13
CA LEU A 168 -13.02 3.19 8.69
C LEU A 168 -13.31 1.88 7.94
N PHE A 169 -12.78 0.76 8.42
CA PHE A 169 -12.84 -0.51 7.71
C PHE A 169 -14.02 -1.40 8.09
N ALA A 170 -14.60 -1.25 9.28
CA ALA A 170 -15.70 -2.10 9.75
C ALA A 170 -16.93 -2.17 8.81
N PRO A 171 -17.33 -1.11 8.09
CA PRO A 171 -18.43 -1.20 7.13
C PRO A 171 -18.15 -2.17 5.97
N HIS A 172 -16.91 -2.32 5.57
CA HIS A 172 -16.49 -3.01 4.34
C HIS A 172 -15.85 -4.37 4.59
N PHE A 173 -15.23 -4.57 5.77
CA PHE A 173 -14.35 -5.71 6.02
C PHE A 173 -14.67 -6.42 7.34
N ALA A 174 -14.40 -7.72 7.36
CA ALA A 174 -14.24 -8.50 8.58
C ALA A 174 -12.76 -8.52 8.97
N PHE A 175 -12.45 -8.40 10.25
CA PHE A 175 -11.09 -8.35 10.77
C PHE A 175 -10.61 -9.77 11.09
N ALA A 176 -9.69 -10.31 10.28
CA ALA A 176 -9.03 -11.59 10.54
C ALA A 176 -7.79 -11.41 11.45
N ALA A 177 -7.08 -10.29 11.29
CA ALA A 177 -6.06 -9.80 12.23
C ALA A 177 -6.09 -8.27 12.23
N PHE A 178 -5.94 -7.68 13.40
CA PHE A 178 -5.87 -6.25 13.61
C PHE A 178 -5.15 -5.97 14.93
N GLU A 179 -3.83 -6.03 14.92
CA GLU A 179 -3.03 -6.07 16.12
C GLU A 179 -1.74 -5.26 15.99
N THR A 180 -1.14 -4.88 17.12
CA THR A 180 0.16 -4.21 17.12
C THR A 180 1.19 -5.12 16.45
N CYS A 181 1.89 -4.58 15.48
CA CYS A 181 2.88 -5.33 14.72
C CYS A 181 4.09 -5.65 15.60
N HIS A 182 4.38 -6.95 15.78
CA HIS A 182 5.46 -7.41 16.66
C HIS A 182 6.82 -7.49 15.95
N ASN A 183 6.84 -7.44 14.63
CA ASN A 183 8.02 -7.65 13.80
C ASN A 183 8.25 -6.50 12.79
N SER A 184 7.80 -5.29 13.14
CA SER A 184 8.11 -4.08 12.38
C SER A 184 9.61 -3.88 12.20
N ALA A 185 10.00 -3.21 11.12
CA ALA A 185 11.36 -2.69 10.98
C ALA A 185 11.74 -1.79 12.18
N ALA A 186 13.00 -1.85 12.63
CA ALA A 186 13.45 -1.18 13.86
C ALA A 186 13.01 0.30 13.97
N PRO A 187 13.09 1.15 12.92
CA PRO A 187 12.62 2.54 13.02
C PRO A 187 11.10 2.70 13.20
N ARG A 188 10.31 1.64 12.96
CA ARG A 188 8.85 1.63 13.02
C ARG A 188 8.29 0.80 14.17
N ALA A 189 9.16 0.15 14.95
CA ALA A 189 8.77 -0.72 16.05
C ALA A 189 7.88 0.02 17.06
N GLY A 190 6.74 -0.63 17.42
CA GLY A 190 5.74 -0.08 18.34
C GLY A 190 4.84 1.02 17.75
N ARG A 191 4.97 1.31 16.45
CA ARG A 191 4.22 2.38 15.77
C ARG A 191 3.35 1.85 14.62
N GLU A 192 3.29 0.55 14.43
CA GLU A 192 2.55 -0.08 13.33
C GLU A 192 1.54 -1.10 13.83
N LEU A 193 0.40 -1.16 13.15
CA LEU A 193 -0.57 -2.24 13.22
C LEU A 193 -0.40 -3.15 12.02
N PHE A 194 -0.38 -4.46 12.25
CA PHE A 194 -0.59 -5.44 11.19
C PHE A 194 -2.09 -5.65 10.99
N VAL A 195 -2.54 -5.55 9.76
CA VAL A 195 -3.94 -5.74 9.39
C VAL A 195 -4.09 -6.86 8.36
N ASN A 196 -5.11 -7.70 8.56
CA ASN A 196 -5.57 -8.70 7.60
C ASN A 196 -7.10 -8.62 7.58
N LEU A 197 -7.64 -7.95 6.59
CA LEU A 197 -9.05 -7.61 6.46
C LEU A 197 -9.66 -8.41 5.32
N ILE A 198 -10.78 -9.08 5.56
CA ILE A 198 -11.48 -9.90 4.57
C ILE A 198 -12.66 -9.11 4.04
N LYS A 199 -12.78 -8.97 2.71
CA LYS A 199 -13.95 -8.36 2.07
C LYS A 199 -15.22 -9.11 2.46
N LYS A 200 -16.21 -8.34 2.95
CA LYS A 200 -17.57 -8.82 3.26
C LYS A 200 -18.38 -9.11 2.01
#